data_89fa688dc9e1a23508bc1c2ee8991765
#
_entry.id   89fa688dc9e1a23508bc1c2ee8991765
#
_cell.length_a   1.000
_cell.length_b   1.000
_cell.length_c   1.000
_cell.angle_alpha   90.00
_cell.angle_beta   90.00
_cell.angle_gamma   90.00
#
_symmetry.space_group_name_H-M   'P 1'
#
loop_
_entity.id
_entity.type
_entity.pdbx_description
1 polymer ?
#
loop_
_entity_poly.entity_id
_entity_poly.type
_entity_poly.pdbx_seq_one_letter_code
_entity_poly.pdbx_strand_id
1 'polypeptide(L)'
;MKLIRYILLTLLLPVFPAGAQNLCGSRVQVANPSILIGDNGRVMIGMDVTLPADMQLSSNRVATLTPVLKTRDNSYNKVLPAIRVYGRTRSIVQQREHKTPVDAFSVLRRKNGTSQTVNYSVRIPYEKWMNGAELELLADVRGCADCQKEESNAFIIRADLERYIMQPTVAFVSPAVEAVKNRAEEGRAYLDFPVNQTKIYPEYRRNPSELEKIKATVDVVKNDANTQITEIDITGYASPEGRYASNARLAQGRAEALKKYVMDSYGFKSDLFRVNSVAEDWDGLRDYVAKSNLPRKDEILFIIDKDENDLDLKEGRIKALDGGKIYASLLQDCYPGLRHSDYTVRYVVRGFNVEEAKQIIKTRPQQLSLQEMYLVAQTYAKGSKEFNEVFDVAVRMFPDDPTANINAAAIELQRGDLQQAARYLDKADAQASATLNNRGVLNLLQGDLDQAEINFEKAQSLGSAEAGANLKEVSKKRKDNAIFGNR
;
A
#
# COMPACT_ATOMS: atom_id res chain seq x y z
N MET A 1 25.09 6.53 37.13
CA MET A 1 25.11 7.96 36.86
C MET A 1 26.37 8.32 36.08
N LYS A 2 26.32 8.47 34.79
CA LYS A 2 27.33 9.14 33.94
C LYS A 2 26.58 10.03 32.94
N LEU A 3 26.64 11.32 33.21
CA LEU A 3 26.16 12.35 32.33
C LEU A 3 27.03 12.37 31.05
N ILE A 4 26.46 12.08 29.91
CA ILE A 4 27.09 12.36 28.61
C ILE A 4 26.65 13.78 28.20
N ARG A 5 27.61 14.73 28.32
CA ARG A 5 27.48 16.08 27.78
C ARG A 5 27.54 15.99 26.26
N TYR A 6 26.42 16.30 25.60
CA TYR A 6 26.42 16.59 24.16
C TYR A 6 27.05 17.97 23.95
N ILE A 7 28.26 17.98 23.37
CA ILE A 7 28.87 19.21 22.83
C ILE A 7 28.16 19.48 21.49
N LEU A 8 27.31 20.50 21.49
CA LEU A 8 26.72 21.06 20.28
C LEU A 8 27.83 21.76 19.50
N LEU A 9 28.41 21.08 18.50
CA LEU A 9 29.37 21.69 17.57
C LEU A 9 28.53 22.52 16.58
N THR A 10 28.37 23.83 16.86
CA THR A 10 27.84 24.75 15.89
C THR A 10 28.87 24.92 14.76
N LEU A 11 28.63 24.23 13.65
CA LEU A 11 29.32 24.49 12.39
C LEU A 11 28.94 25.90 11.96
N LEU A 12 29.86 26.87 12.19
CA LEU A 12 29.85 28.17 11.51
C LEU A 12 30.13 27.91 10.01
N LEU A 13 29.08 27.68 9.24
CA LEU A 13 29.16 27.72 7.79
C LEU A 13 29.51 29.17 7.41
N PRO A 14 30.49 29.42 6.51
CA PRO A 14 30.78 30.77 6.05
C PRO A 14 29.52 31.29 5.32
N VAL A 15 28.96 32.36 5.86
CA VAL A 15 27.88 33.11 5.21
C VAL A 15 28.49 33.79 3.98
N PHE A 16 28.34 33.17 2.82
CA PHE A 16 28.65 33.82 1.56
C PHE A 16 27.60 34.91 1.33
N PRO A 17 28.00 36.16 1.08
CA PRO A 17 27.04 37.22 0.78
C PRO A 17 26.32 36.87 -0.55
N ALA A 18 25.01 36.68 -0.47
CA ALA A 18 24.18 36.49 -1.64
C ALA A 18 24.01 37.85 -2.34
N GLY A 19 24.74 38.05 -3.41
CA GLY A 19 24.64 39.25 -4.23
C GLY A 19 25.32 40.52 -3.64
N ALA A 20 26.32 41.02 -4.30
CA ALA A 20 26.94 42.30 -4.00
C ALA A 20 26.61 43.29 -5.11
N GLN A 21 25.97 44.40 -4.78
CA GLN A 21 25.61 45.45 -5.70
C GLN A 21 26.56 46.63 -5.64
N ASN A 22 26.98 47.14 -6.80
CA ASN A 22 27.75 48.38 -6.84
C ASN A 22 26.81 49.60 -6.70
N LEU A 23 26.98 50.34 -5.64
CA LEU A 23 26.25 51.60 -5.40
C LEU A 23 27.20 52.63 -4.84
N CYS A 24 27.27 53.79 -5.45
CA CYS A 24 28.21 54.84 -5.07
C CYS A 24 29.67 54.35 -4.95
N GLY A 25 30.11 53.47 -5.88
CA GLY A 25 31.45 52.90 -5.89
C GLY A 25 31.74 51.81 -4.86
N SER A 26 30.77 51.43 -4.06
CA SER A 26 30.89 50.41 -3.02
C SER A 26 29.86 49.29 -3.18
N ARG A 27 30.14 48.12 -2.63
CA ARG A 27 29.25 46.96 -2.73
C ARG A 27 28.28 46.89 -1.55
N VAL A 28 26.99 47.11 -1.82
CA VAL A 28 25.92 46.80 -0.87
C VAL A 28 25.85 45.26 -0.67
N GLN A 29 25.85 44.81 0.57
CA GLN A 29 25.84 43.41 0.90
C GLN A 29 24.42 42.99 1.31
N VAL A 30 23.97 41.81 0.83
CA VAL A 30 22.73 41.16 1.26
C VAL A 30 23.10 39.88 1.93
N ALA A 31 22.62 39.69 3.17
CA ALA A 31 22.81 38.49 3.97
C ALA A 31 21.44 37.89 4.38
N ASN A 32 21.46 36.62 4.72
CA ASN A 32 20.29 35.89 5.24
C ASN A 32 18.99 36.03 4.39
N PRO A 33 19.07 35.97 3.04
CA PRO A 33 17.87 36.10 2.22
C PRO A 33 16.95 34.92 2.46
N SER A 34 15.65 35.15 2.61
CA SER A 34 14.64 34.13 2.80
C SER A 34 13.34 34.51 2.10
N ILE A 35 12.70 33.50 1.48
CA ILE A 35 11.34 33.61 0.95
C ILE A 35 10.58 32.38 1.47
N LEU A 36 9.65 32.61 2.38
CA LEU A 36 8.90 31.57 3.07
C LEU A 36 7.40 31.80 2.91
N ILE A 37 6.63 30.73 2.86
CA ILE A 37 5.18 30.82 2.92
C ILE A 37 4.71 30.48 4.33
N GLY A 38 3.90 31.35 4.90
CA GLY A 38 3.32 31.15 6.23
C GLY A 38 1.97 30.46 6.18
N ASP A 39 1.56 29.91 7.33
CA ASP A 39 0.27 29.22 7.52
C ASP A 39 -0.98 30.02 7.12
N ASN A 40 -0.83 31.34 6.98
CA ASN A 40 -1.91 32.27 6.60
C ASN A 40 -1.96 32.58 5.09
N GLY A 41 -1.25 31.81 4.27
CA GLY A 41 -1.22 32.02 2.82
C GLY A 41 -0.49 33.30 2.41
N ARG A 42 0.42 33.83 3.23
CA ARG A 42 1.23 34.99 2.90
C ARG A 42 2.68 34.59 2.72
N VAL A 43 3.30 35.12 1.68
CA VAL A 43 4.75 35.00 1.45
C VAL A 43 5.47 36.03 2.28
N MET A 44 6.41 35.58 3.08
CA MET A 44 7.30 36.43 3.88
C MET A 44 8.67 36.48 3.21
N ILE A 45 9.12 37.66 2.91
CA ILE A 45 10.42 37.95 2.25
C ILE A 45 11.27 38.67 3.25
N GLY A 46 12.41 38.08 3.60
CA GLY A 46 13.36 38.65 4.57
C GLY A 46 14.77 38.68 4.04
N MET A 47 15.55 39.70 4.45
CA MET A 47 16.99 39.83 4.19
C MET A 47 17.61 40.91 5.04
N ASP A 48 18.91 40.84 5.28
CA ASP A 48 19.71 41.88 5.90
C ASP A 48 20.48 42.65 4.82
N VAL A 49 20.18 43.94 4.68
CA VAL A 49 20.82 44.80 3.69
C VAL A 49 21.83 45.70 4.39
N THR A 50 23.12 45.53 4.12
CA THR A 50 24.20 46.29 4.74
C THR A 50 24.82 47.27 3.76
N LEU A 51 24.78 48.54 4.14
CA LEU A 51 25.49 49.62 3.50
C LEU A 51 26.91 49.72 4.11
N PRO A 52 27.96 49.37 3.38
CA PRO A 52 29.29 49.30 3.97
C PRO A 52 29.87 50.67 4.31
N ALA A 53 30.92 50.71 5.15
CA ALA A 53 31.50 51.97 5.64
C ALA A 53 32.10 52.81 4.52
N ASP A 54 32.65 52.20 3.48
CA ASP A 54 33.27 52.87 2.32
C ASP A 54 32.26 53.47 1.34
N MET A 55 30.96 53.11 1.42
CA MET A 55 29.91 53.72 0.60
C MET A 55 29.76 55.22 0.93
N GLN A 56 30.05 56.08 -0.05
CA GLN A 56 29.95 57.51 0.09
C GLN A 56 28.73 58.06 -0.65
N LEU A 57 27.73 58.56 0.07
CA LEU A 57 26.56 59.21 -0.53
C LEU A 57 26.67 60.74 -0.33
N SER A 58 26.68 61.48 -1.45
CA SER A 58 26.71 62.93 -1.43
C SER A 58 25.48 63.54 -0.75
N SER A 59 25.60 64.68 -0.07
CA SER A 59 24.56 65.27 0.77
C SER A 59 23.20 65.46 0.08
N ASN A 60 23.18 65.76 -1.21
CA ASN A 60 21.98 66.09 -1.99
C ASN A 60 21.43 64.94 -2.75
N ARG A 61 22.01 63.68 -2.57
CA ARG A 61 21.57 62.48 -3.28
C ARG A 61 20.67 61.61 -2.43
N VAL A 62 19.89 60.77 -3.11
CA VAL A 62 19.06 59.67 -2.56
C VAL A 62 19.49 58.40 -3.24
N ALA A 63 19.80 57.39 -2.46
CA ALA A 63 19.92 56.01 -2.95
C ALA A 63 18.65 55.24 -2.58
N THR A 64 18.07 54.56 -3.53
CA THR A 64 16.87 53.73 -3.35
C THR A 64 17.21 52.27 -3.65
N LEU A 65 16.96 51.40 -2.70
CA LEU A 65 17.12 49.95 -2.84
C LEU A 65 15.73 49.32 -2.87
N THR A 66 15.33 48.82 -4.03
CA THR A 66 13.97 48.29 -4.27
C THR A 66 14.04 46.79 -4.52
N PRO A 67 13.57 45.96 -3.59
CA PRO A 67 13.43 44.55 -3.88
C PRO A 67 12.28 44.32 -4.85
N VAL A 68 12.50 43.44 -5.84
CA VAL A 68 11.51 43.07 -6.83
C VAL A 68 11.46 41.53 -6.93
N LEU A 69 10.29 40.97 -6.71
CA LEU A 69 10.01 39.56 -6.99
C LEU A 69 9.48 39.47 -8.42
N LYS A 70 10.08 38.65 -9.28
CA LYS A 70 9.67 38.50 -10.68
C LYS A 70 9.88 37.13 -11.22
N THR A 71 9.10 36.75 -12.25
CA THR A 71 9.35 35.54 -13.02
C THR A 71 10.61 35.71 -13.90
N ARG A 72 11.27 34.59 -14.22
CA ARG A 72 12.49 34.58 -15.03
C ARG A 72 12.26 35.22 -16.42
N ASP A 73 11.08 35.04 -17.01
CA ASP A 73 10.67 35.62 -18.29
C ASP A 73 10.15 37.07 -18.17
N ASN A 74 10.13 37.64 -16.98
CA ASN A 74 9.54 38.93 -16.64
C ASN A 74 8.04 39.10 -16.96
N SER A 75 7.30 38.01 -17.17
CA SER A 75 5.85 38.05 -17.43
C SER A 75 5.05 38.54 -16.23
N TYR A 76 5.56 38.30 -15.02
CA TYR A 76 4.99 38.81 -13.76
C TYR A 76 6.08 39.42 -12.89
N ASN A 77 5.72 40.48 -12.19
CA ASN A 77 6.59 41.13 -11.19
C ASN A 77 5.79 41.76 -10.07
N LYS A 78 6.43 41.87 -8.90
CA LYS A 78 5.90 42.54 -7.72
C LYS A 78 7.01 43.43 -7.14
N VAL A 79 6.86 44.73 -7.26
CA VAL A 79 7.73 45.70 -6.61
C VAL A 79 7.39 45.75 -5.13
N LEU A 80 8.39 45.60 -4.29
CA LEU A 80 8.24 45.59 -2.83
C LEU A 80 8.66 46.96 -2.24
N PRO A 81 8.21 47.28 -0.99
CA PRO A 81 8.55 48.53 -0.35
C PRO A 81 10.07 48.77 -0.28
N ALA A 82 10.51 49.91 -0.72
CA ALA A 82 11.91 50.22 -0.90
C ALA A 82 12.63 50.72 0.41
N ILE A 83 13.94 50.47 0.48
CA ILE A 83 14.82 51.11 1.46
C ILE A 83 15.34 52.38 0.86
N ARG A 84 15.01 53.54 1.45
CA ARG A 84 15.47 54.88 0.98
C ARG A 84 16.56 55.42 1.88
N VAL A 85 17.69 55.72 1.27
CA VAL A 85 18.91 56.22 1.94
C VAL A 85 19.17 57.63 1.48
N TYR A 86 19.07 58.61 2.38
CA TYR A 86 19.24 59.99 2.09
C TYR A 86 20.63 60.52 2.51
N GLY A 87 21.25 61.32 1.66
CA GLY A 87 22.38 62.15 2.05
C GLY A 87 21.93 63.20 3.06
N ARG A 88 22.90 63.81 3.73
CA ARG A 88 22.66 64.76 4.86
C ARG A 88 21.62 65.82 4.55
N THR A 89 21.84 66.61 3.49
CA THR A 89 21.00 67.78 3.12
C THR A 89 19.60 67.29 2.71
N ARG A 90 19.54 66.20 1.89
CA ARG A 90 18.29 65.64 1.42
C ARG A 90 17.45 65.06 2.58
N SER A 91 18.10 64.50 3.58
CA SER A 91 17.43 63.98 4.78
C SER A 91 16.77 65.08 5.60
N ILE A 92 17.45 66.27 5.74
CA ILE A 92 16.91 67.46 6.46
C ILE A 92 15.68 68.00 5.72
N VAL A 93 15.74 68.12 4.40
CA VAL A 93 14.59 68.57 3.58
C VAL A 93 13.41 67.66 3.75
N GLN A 94 13.63 66.39 3.63
CA GLN A 94 12.59 65.35 3.76
C GLN A 94 11.93 65.37 5.17
N GLN A 95 12.69 65.59 6.23
CA GLN A 95 12.19 65.75 7.58
C GLN A 95 11.31 66.98 7.77
N ARG A 96 11.69 68.08 7.13
CA ARG A 96 10.93 69.34 7.17
C ARG A 96 9.60 69.25 6.40
N GLU A 97 9.57 68.49 5.32
CA GLU A 97 8.36 68.28 4.53
C GLU A 97 7.37 67.33 5.19
N HIS A 98 7.74 66.67 6.29
CA HIS A 98 6.94 65.65 7.01
C HIS A 98 6.25 64.58 6.12
N LYS A 99 6.82 64.31 4.95
CA LYS A 99 6.31 63.35 3.96
C LYS A 99 7.15 62.09 3.97
N THR A 100 6.71 61.05 4.68
CA THR A 100 7.28 59.72 4.51
C THR A 100 6.77 59.14 3.20
N PRO A 101 7.62 58.68 2.29
CA PRO A 101 7.17 58.06 1.05
C PRO A 101 6.34 56.81 1.37
N VAL A 102 5.15 56.72 0.79
CA VAL A 102 4.17 55.63 1.07
C VAL A 102 4.71 54.26 0.68
N ASP A 103 5.63 54.19 -0.25
CA ASP A 103 6.25 53.00 -0.80
C ASP A 103 7.58 52.61 -0.10
N ALA A 104 7.94 53.27 0.99
CA ALA A 104 9.19 52.99 1.71
C ALA A 104 9.00 52.02 2.85
N PHE A 105 9.79 50.91 2.84
CA PHE A 105 9.94 50.02 3.99
C PHE A 105 10.69 50.75 5.13
N SER A 106 11.77 51.43 4.78
CA SER A 106 12.59 52.16 5.73
C SER A 106 13.20 53.40 5.08
N VAL A 107 13.31 54.49 5.86
CA VAL A 107 13.98 55.71 5.47
C VAL A 107 15.11 55.98 6.46
N LEU A 108 16.35 56.09 5.96
CA LEU A 108 17.52 56.32 6.80
C LEU A 108 18.42 57.38 6.22
N ARG A 109 19.13 58.11 7.10
CA ARG A 109 20.19 59.01 6.72
C ARG A 109 21.50 58.25 6.63
N ARG A 110 22.21 58.37 5.51
CA ARG A 110 23.55 57.81 5.35
C ARG A 110 24.53 58.47 6.28
N LYS A 111 25.26 57.67 7.07
CA LYS A 111 26.43 58.11 7.86
C LYS A 111 27.67 57.57 7.16
N ASN A 112 28.26 58.45 6.29
CA ASN A 112 29.48 58.04 5.57
C ASN A 112 30.60 57.67 6.56
N GLY A 113 31.38 56.69 6.22
CA GLY A 113 32.40 56.09 7.09
C GLY A 113 31.92 55.09 8.13
N THR A 114 30.61 54.81 8.19
CA THR A 114 30.06 53.77 9.11
C THR A 114 29.25 52.74 8.37
N SER A 115 29.30 51.48 8.78
CA SER A 115 28.41 50.44 8.29
C SER A 115 27.02 50.62 8.88
N GLN A 116 25.97 50.46 8.07
CA GLN A 116 24.56 50.55 8.48
C GLN A 116 23.81 49.39 7.89
N THR A 117 23.13 48.55 8.74
CA THR A 117 22.35 47.42 8.31
C THR A 117 20.85 47.66 8.51
N VAL A 118 20.05 47.26 7.53
CA VAL A 118 18.59 47.29 7.57
C VAL A 118 18.09 45.84 7.52
N ASN A 119 17.38 45.42 8.56
CA ASN A 119 16.71 44.15 8.59
C ASN A 119 15.38 44.30 7.83
N TYR A 120 15.35 43.83 6.60
CA TYR A 120 14.18 43.91 5.73
C TYR A 120 13.25 42.74 5.97
N SER A 121 11.95 42.97 6.14
CA SER A 121 10.94 41.91 6.26
C SER A 121 9.59 42.44 5.81
N VAL A 122 9.03 41.82 4.75
CA VAL A 122 7.70 42.17 4.22
C VAL A 122 6.84 40.92 4.08
N ARG A 123 5.52 41.10 4.13
CA ARG A 123 4.54 40.05 3.94
C ARG A 123 3.59 40.45 2.83
N ILE A 124 3.48 39.62 1.79
CA ILE A 124 2.60 39.82 0.65
C ILE A 124 1.65 38.62 0.49
N PRO A 125 0.47 38.80 -0.08
CA PRO A 125 -0.40 37.64 -0.44
C PRO A 125 0.32 36.73 -1.44
N TYR A 126 0.17 35.41 -1.27
CA TYR A 126 0.72 34.44 -2.22
C TYR A 126 -0.05 34.50 -3.54
N GLU A 127 0.66 34.47 -4.64
CA GLU A 127 0.16 34.29 -6.00
C GLU A 127 0.91 33.12 -6.67
N LYS A 128 0.24 32.29 -7.48
CA LYS A 128 0.84 31.04 -8.04
C LYS A 128 2.17 31.25 -8.78
N TRP A 129 2.31 32.40 -9.48
CA TRP A 129 3.53 32.73 -10.22
C TRP A 129 4.76 32.96 -9.32
N MET A 130 4.54 33.17 -8.02
CA MET A 130 5.66 33.42 -7.06
C MET A 130 6.49 32.18 -6.78
N ASN A 131 5.96 30.96 -7.03
CA ASN A 131 6.78 29.75 -6.94
C ASN A 131 7.78 29.71 -8.11
N GLY A 132 9.05 29.59 -7.80
CA GLY A 132 10.15 29.67 -8.76
C GLY A 132 10.53 31.10 -9.20
N ALA A 133 9.86 32.14 -8.67
CA ALA A 133 10.20 33.53 -8.95
C ALA A 133 11.58 33.92 -8.36
N GLU A 134 12.18 34.91 -8.94
CA GLU A 134 13.49 35.41 -8.55
C GLU A 134 13.34 36.76 -7.81
N LEU A 135 13.98 36.87 -6.64
CA LEU A 135 14.10 38.13 -5.91
C LEU A 135 15.33 38.85 -6.40
N GLU A 136 15.13 40.05 -6.91
CA GLU A 136 16.20 40.94 -7.28
C GLU A 136 16.17 42.19 -6.37
N LEU A 137 17.31 42.78 -6.16
CA LEU A 137 17.46 44.10 -5.54
C LEU A 137 17.86 45.11 -6.61
N LEU A 138 16.99 46.06 -6.91
CA LEU A 138 17.30 47.16 -7.77
C LEU A 138 17.85 48.31 -6.91
N ALA A 139 18.92 48.90 -7.36
CA ALA A 139 19.50 50.09 -6.70
C ALA A 139 19.60 51.23 -7.68
N ASP A 140 19.10 52.41 -7.28
CA ASP A 140 19.28 53.65 -8.03
C ASP A 140 19.80 54.77 -7.15
N VAL A 141 20.53 55.71 -7.75
CA VAL A 141 20.97 56.95 -7.10
C VAL A 141 20.49 58.12 -7.91
N ARG A 142 19.71 59.01 -7.26
CA ARG A 142 19.18 60.23 -7.87
C ARG A 142 19.77 61.47 -7.22
N GLY A 143 20.03 62.50 -8.03
CA GLY A 143 20.52 63.77 -7.59
C GLY A 143 19.43 64.82 -7.39
N CYS A 144 19.84 66.15 -7.36
CA CYS A 144 18.91 67.28 -7.41
C CYS A 144 18.12 67.25 -8.72
N ALA A 145 16.83 67.64 -8.65
CA ALA A 145 15.90 67.59 -9.78
C ALA A 145 15.61 66.16 -10.33
N ASP A 146 15.79 65.13 -9.49
CA ASP A 146 15.46 63.72 -9.77
C ASP A 146 16.22 63.07 -10.96
N CYS A 147 17.36 63.66 -11.35
CA CYS A 147 18.23 63.11 -12.39
C CYS A 147 18.85 61.82 -11.91
N GLN A 148 18.64 60.72 -12.66
CA GLN A 148 19.28 59.43 -12.41
C GLN A 148 20.80 59.55 -12.60
N LYS A 149 21.56 58.99 -11.65
CA LYS A 149 23.01 59.01 -11.66
C LYS A 149 23.64 57.64 -11.77
N GLU A 150 23.04 56.65 -11.13
CA GLU A 150 23.51 55.28 -11.12
C GLU A 150 22.31 54.36 -11.06
N GLU A 151 22.38 53.22 -11.74
CA GLU A 151 21.39 52.12 -11.67
C GLU A 151 22.14 50.81 -11.71
N SER A 152 21.72 49.85 -10.86
CA SER A 152 22.23 48.51 -10.87
C SER A 152 21.18 47.52 -10.35
N ASN A 153 21.33 46.25 -10.70
CA ASN A 153 20.49 45.17 -10.19
C ASN A 153 21.35 43.98 -9.74
N ALA A 154 20.86 43.22 -8.79
CA ALA A 154 21.49 41.98 -8.39
C ALA A 154 20.42 40.93 -8.06
N PHE A 155 20.63 39.72 -8.56
CA PHE A 155 19.87 38.53 -8.13
C PHE A 155 20.23 38.21 -6.67
N ILE A 156 19.23 37.95 -5.86
CA ILE A 156 19.39 37.62 -4.44
C ILE A 156 19.13 36.14 -4.18
N ILE A 157 17.92 35.65 -4.47
CA ILE A 157 17.50 34.28 -4.22
C ILE A 157 16.31 33.92 -5.11
N ARG A 158 16.12 32.64 -5.37
CA ARG A 158 14.91 32.10 -5.98
C ARG A 158 13.93 31.71 -4.90
N ALA A 159 12.65 31.98 -5.13
CA ALA A 159 11.56 31.49 -4.30
C ALA A 159 11.37 30.00 -4.57
N ASP A 160 11.65 29.15 -3.59
CA ASP A 160 11.33 27.75 -3.59
C ASP A 160 10.24 27.53 -2.54
N LEU A 161 8.99 27.54 -3.04
CA LEU A 161 7.80 27.40 -2.21
C LEU A 161 7.29 25.97 -2.37
N GLU A 162 8.00 25.01 -1.72
CA GLU A 162 7.70 23.58 -1.81
C GLU A 162 6.29 23.26 -1.28
N ARG A 163 5.61 22.34 -1.99
CA ARG A 163 4.35 21.79 -1.54
C ARG A 163 4.58 20.79 -0.42
N TYR A 164 3.62 20.67 0.48
CA TYR A 164 3.67 19.69 1.55
C TYR A 164 3.57 18.27 1.00
N ILE A 165 4.56 17.43 1.28
CA ILE A 165 4.58 16.01 0.97
C ILE A 165 4.04 15.25 2.18
N MET A 166 2.89 14.60 2.01
CA MET A 166 2.24 13.82 3.05
C MET A 166 3.08 12.58 3.43
N GLN A 167 3.12 12.26 4.72
CA GLN A 167 3.79 11.08 5.25
C GLN A 167 2.83 10.28 6.15
N PRO A 168 1.80 9.66 5.58
CA PRO A 168 0.83 8.91 6.37
C PRO A 168 1.45 7.64 6.94
N THR A 169 0.95 7.25 8.12
CA THR A 169 1.36 6.04 8.83
C THR A 169 0.31 4.95 8.66
N VAL A 170 0.72 3.82 8.11
CA VAL A 170 -0.12 2.63 7.99
C VAL A 170 -0.10 1.79 9.27
N ALA A 171 -1.20 1.10 9.54
CA ALA A 171 -1.32 0.19 10.66
C ALA A 171 -1.07 -1.26 10.23
N PHE A 172 -0.32 -2.00 11.06
CA PHE A 172 -0.12 -3.44 10.97
C PHE A 172 -0.76 -4.13 12.16
N VAL A 173 -1.33 -5.32 11.94
CA VAL A 173 -2.02 -6.10 12.97
C VAL A 173 -1.27 -7.40 13.23
N SER A 174 -1.00 -7.68 14.50
CA SER A 174 -0.48 -8.98 14.91
C SER A 174 -1.58 -10.04 14.81
N PRO A 175 -1.38 -11.12 14.03
CA PRO A 175 -2.35 -12.20 13.96
C PRO A 175 -2.52 -12.94 15.28
N ALA A 176 -3.67 -13.59 15.46
CA ALA A 176 -3.90 -14.47 16.58
C ALA A 176 -2.98 -15.71 16.52
N VAL A 177 -2.69 -16.26 17.70
CA VAL A 177 -1.90 -17.51 17.80
C VAL A 177 -2.74 -18.68 17.30
N GLU A 178 -2.24 -19.41 16.32
CA GLU A 178 -2.79 -20.70 15.91
C GLU A 178 -2.21 -21.79 16.82
N ALA A 179 -2.98 -22.20 17.82
CA ALA A 179 -2.50 -23.15 18.84
C ALA A 179 -2.16 -24.54 18.24
N VAL A 180 -2.91 -24.99 17.25
CA VAL A 180 -2.67 -26.24 16.51
C VAL A 180 -2.79 -25.94 15.03
N LYS A 181 -1.72 -26.17 14.30
CA LYS A 181 -1.68 -25.95 12.84
C LYS A 181 -2.21 -27.16 12.12
N ASN A 182 -3.54 -27.20 11.92
CA ASN A 182 -4.18 -28.24 11.13
C ASN A 182 -4.04 -27.91 9.64
N ARG A 183 -3.59 -28.89 8.88
CA ARG A 183 -3.43 -28.81 7.42
C ARG A 183 -4.00 -30.04 6.76
N ALA A 184 -4.27 -29.97 5.48
CA ALA A 184 -4.77 -31.08 4.70
C ALA A 184 -4.17 -31.06 3.29
N GLU A 185 -3.91 -32.27 2.77
CA GLU A 185 -3.61 -32.49 1.35
C GLU A 185 -4.76 -33.30 0.76
N GLU A 186 -5.28 -32.86 -0.37
CA GLU A 186 -6.43 -33.45 -1.02
C GLU A 186 -6.07 -34.00 -2.40
N GLY A 187 -6.75 -35.07 -2.79
CA GLY A 187 -6.60 -35.63 -4.10
C GLY A 187 -7.80 -36.42 -4.57
N ARG A 188 -7.85 -36.67 -5.87
CA ARG A 188 -8.84 -37.48 -6.53
C ARG A 188 -8.17 -38.55 -7.39
N ALA A 189 -8.60 -39.80 -7.25
CA ALA A 189 -8.06 -40.91 -7.99
C ALA A 189 -9.16 -41.63 -8.78
N TYR A 190 -8.86 -41.98 -10.02
CA TYR A 190 -9.75 -42.69 -10.95
C TYR A 190 -9.27 -44.11 -11.11
N LEU A 191 -9.42 -44.89 -10.04
CA LEU A 191 -9.01 -46.31 -10.03
C LEU A 191 -9.92 -47.18 -10.90
N ASP A 192 -9.33 -47.96 -11.76
CA ASP A 192 -10.02 -48.94 -12.60
C ASP A 192 -10.24 -50.26 -11.83
N PHE A 193 -11.45 -50.76 -11.89
CA PHE A 193 -11.83 -52.03 -11.31
C PHE A 193 -12.42 -52.93 -12.39
N PRO A 194 -12.19 -54.25 -12.36
CA PRO A 194 -12.96 -55.16 -13.19
C PRO A 194 -14.46 -55.09 -12.89
N VAL A 195 -15.30 -55.47 -13.84
CA VAL A 195 -16.75 -55.34 -13.73
C VAL A 195 -17.24 -56.02 -12.44
N ASN A 196 -18.08 -55.32 -11.67
CA ASN A 196 -18.64 -55.75 -10.38
C ASN A 196 -17.61 -56.10 -9.29
N GLN A 197 -16.35 -55.71 -9.44
CA GLN A 197 -15.31 -55.91 -8.42
C GLN A 197 -14.94 -54.64 -7.70
N THR A 198 -14.39 -54.82 -6.50
CA THR A 198 -13.90 -53.76 -5.62
C THR A 198 -12.44 -53.95 -5.23
N LYS A 199 -11.78 -55.03 -5.70
CA LYS A 199 -10.36 -55.27 -5.42
C LYS A 199 -9.49 -54.41 -6.33
N ILE A 200 -8.52 -53.70 -5.74
CA ILE A 200 -7.48 -52.96 -6.49
C ILE A 200 -6.44 -53.94 -7.01
N TYR A 201 -6.22 -53.91 -8.30
CA TYR A 201 -5.11 -54.61 -8.97
C TYR A 201 -4.15 -53.47 -9.41
N PRO A 202 -2.96 -53.35 -8.78
CA PRO A 202 -2.06 -52.20 -9.01
C PRO A 202 -1.66 -52.03 -10.48
N GLU A 203 -1.47 -53.12 -11.20
CA GLU A 203 -1.01 -53.08 -12.60
C GLU A 203 -2.17 -53.03 -13.62
N TYR A 204 -3.43 -52.89 -13.15
CA TYR A 204 -4.58 -52.91 -14.03
C TYR A 204 -4.86 -51.53 -14.64
N ARG A 205 -4.80 -51.45 -15.97
CA ARG A 205 -5.11 -50.23 -16.76
C ARG A 205 -4.36 -48.99 -16.25
N ARG A 206 -5.10 -47.97 -15.74
CA ARG A 206 -4.54 -46.71 -15.27
C ARG A 206 -4.06 -46.74 -13.81
N ASN A 207 -4.34 -47.82 -13.11
CA ASN A 207 -4.01 -47.91 -11.69
C ASN A 207 -2.58 -47.57 -11.31
N PRO A 208 -1.51 -47.93 -12.06
CA PRO A 208 -0.18 -47.55 -11.69
C PRO A 208 -0.01 -46.01 -11.51
N SER A 209 -0.51 -45.23 -12.47
CA SER A 209 -0.44 -43.78 -12.42
C SER A 209 -1.34 -43.15 -11.35
N GLU A 210 -2.52 -43.70 -11.13
CA GLU A 210 -3.44 -43.18 -10.10
C GLU A 210 -2.95 -43.49 -8.68
N LEU A 211 -2.40 -44.66 -8.46
CA LEU A 211 -1.78 -45.06 -7.19
C LEU A 211 -0.53 -44.25 -6.89
N GLU A 212 0.26 -43.88 -7.92
CA GLU A 212 1.40 -43.01 -7.73
C GLU A 212 0.99 -41.59 -7.25
N LYS A 213 -0.09 -41.02 -7.77
CA LYS A 213 -0.64 -39.75 -7.26
C LYS A 213 -1.02 -39.83 -5.79
N ILE A 214 -1.68 -40.92 -5.39
CA ILE A 214 -2.06 -41.13 -3.98
C ILE A 214 -0.81 -41.22 -3.10
N LYS A 215 0.19 -42.01 -3.55
CA LYS A 215 1.47 -42.13 -2.83
C LYS A 215 2.15 -40.76 -2.70
N ALA A 216 2.26 -39.99 -3.79
CA ALA A 216 2.90 -38.68 -3.76
C ALA A 216 2.22 -37.75 -2.73
N THR A 217 0.89 -37.75 -2.64
CA THR A 217 0.16 -36.95 -1.64
C THR A 217 0.46 -37.41 -0.21
N VAL A 218 0.47 -38.71 0.05
CA VAL A 218 0.78 -39.24 1.40
C VAL A 218 2.24 -39.02 1.77
N ASP A 219 3.16 -39.19 0.82
CA ASP A 219 4.61 -39.06 1.04
C ASP A 219 5.03 -37.63 1.37
N VAL A 220 4.40 -36.63 0.77
CA VAL A 220 4.64 -35.20 1.11
C VAL A 220 4.45 -34.95 2.61
N VAL A 221 3.45 -35.61 3.21
CA VAL A 221 3.16 -35.44 4.64
C VAL A 221 3.97 -36.41 5.49
N LYS A 222 3.97 -37.69 5.15
CA LYS A 222 4.61 -38.74 5.98
C LYS A 222 6.11 -38.60 6.10
N ASN A 223 6.78 -38.12 5.06
CA ASN A 223 8.23 -38.01 5.00
C ASN A 223 8.76 -36.68 5.58
N ASP A 224 7.88 -35.80 6.05
CA ASP A 224 8.28 -34.55 6.69
C ASP A 224 8.31 -34.71 8.21
N ALA A 225 9.48 -34.54 8.82
CA ALA A 225 9.68 -34.64 10.27
C ALA A 225 8.90 -33.60 11.08
N ASN A 226 8.36 -32.55 10.44
CA ASN A 226 7.60 -31.48 11.10
C ASN A 226 6.09 -31.76 11.13
N THR A 227 5.65 -32.86 10.52
CA THR A 227 4.22 -33.18 10.36
C THR A 227 3.87 -34.50 11.03
N GLN A 228 2.63 -34.61 11.47
CA GLN A 228 2.04 -35.84 11.98
C GLN A 228 0.65 -36.01 11.37
N ILE A 229 0.44 -37.10 10.62
CA ILE A 229 -0.88 -37.46 10.06
C ILE A 229 -1.83 -37.75 11.21
N THR A 230 -2.98 -37.11 11.21
CA THR A 230 -4.04 -37.26 12.21
C THR A 230 -5.24 -38.08 11.69
N GLU A 231 -5.55 -37.97 10.40
CA GLU A 231 -6.68 -38.64 9.80
C GLU A 231 -6.48 -38.75 8.28
N ILE A 232 -7.00 -39.82 7.69
CA ILE A 232 -7.12 -40.00 6.25
C ILE A 232 -8.59 -40.30 5.92
N ASP A 233 -9.25 -39.33 5.30
CA ASP A 233 -10.60 -39.46 4.81
C ASP A 233 -10.57 -40.05 3.38
N ILE A 234 -11.42 -41.02 3.11
CA ILE A 234 -11.60 -41.59 1.78
C ILE A 234 -13.11 -41.66 1.47
N THR A 235 -13.50 -41.02 0.37
CA THR A 235 -14.90 -41.10 -0.11
C THR A 235 -14.91 -41.75 -1.50
N GLY A 236 -15.54 -42.90 -1.62
CA GLY A 236 -15.71 -43.57 -2.91
C GLY A 236 -17.01 -43.16 -3.60
N TYR A 237 -16.93 -42.95 -4.89
CA TYR A 237 -18.07 -42.55 -5.71
C TYR A 237 -18.39 -43.61 -6.78
N ALA A 238 -19.67 -43.79 -7.06
CA ALA A 238 -20.12 -44.48 -8.27
C ALA A 238 -20.97 -43.54 -9.14
N SER A 239 -21.07 -43.85 -10.42
CA SER A 239 -21.91 -43.11 -11.36
C SER A 239 -23.38 -43.47 -11.20
N PRO A 240 -24.33 -42.56 -11.52
CA PRO A 240 -25.76 -42.84 -11.58
C PRO A 240 -26.09 -43.76 -12.76
N GLU A 241 -25.58 -44.98 -12.71
CA GLU A 241 -25.76 -46.01 -13.76
C GLU A 241 -26.13 -47.32 -13.11
N GLY A 242 -27.32 -47.82 -13.40
CA GLY A 242 -27.81 -49.04 -12.83
C GLY A 242 -28.46 -48.84 -11.47
N ARG A 243 -28.65 -49.93 -10.73
CA ARG A 243 -29.41 -49.93 -9.48
C ARG A 243 -28.64 -49.25 -8.35
N TYR A 244 -29.28 -48.32 -7.65
CA TYR A 244 -28.74 -47.64 -6.48
C TYR A 244 -28.07 -48.57 -5.46
N ALA A 245 -28.73 -49.70 -5.09
CA ALA A 245 -28.18 -50.66 -4.14
C ALA A 245 -26.86 -51.29 -4.61
N SER A 246 -26.69 -51.51 -5.91
CA SER A 246 -25.44 -52.00 -6.49
C SER A 246 -24.36 -50.92 -6.46
N ASN A 247 -24.70 -49.70 -6.81
CA ASN A 247 -23.78 -48.54 -6.77
C ASN A 247 -23.31 -48.25 -5.35
N ALA A 248 -24.20 -48.31 -4.35
CA ALA A 248 -23.83 -48.14 -2.94
C ALA A 248 -22.79 -49.18 -2.49
N ARG A 249 -23.00 -50.45 -2.82
CA ARG A 249 -22.05 -51.53 -2.50
C ARG A 249 -20.70 -51.33 -3.22
N LEU A 250 -20.72 -50.91 -4.50
CA LEU A 250 -19.48 -50.69 -5.26
C LEU A 250 -18.73 -49.49 -4.76
N ALA A 251 -19.38 -48.36 -4.49
CA ALA A 251 -18.76 -47.16 -3.94
C ALA A 251 -18.09 -47.45 -2.59
N GLN A 252 -18.81 -48.06 -1.66
CA GLN A 252 -18.27 -48.45 -0.35
C GLN A 252 -17.09 -49.42 -0.48
N GLY A 253 -17.26 -50.50 -1.27
CA GLY A 253 -16.21 -51.51 -1.43
C GLY A 253 -14.95 -51.00 -2.11
N ARG A 254 -15.05 -50.00 -3.03
CA ARG A 254 -13.91 -49.33 -3.66
C ARG A 254 -13.18 -48.41 -2.69
N ALA A 255 -13.90 -47.66 -1.85
CA ALA A 255 -13.31 -46.86 -0.81
C ALA A 255 -12.55 -47.70 0.25
N GLU A 256 -13.15 -48.82 0.68
CA GLU A 256 -12.50 -49.77 1.60
C GLU A 256 -11.27 -50.45 0.97
N ALA A 257 -11.29 -50.72 -0.33
CA ALA A 257 -10.14 -51.25 -1.04
C ALA A 257 -8.98 -50.24 -1.11
N LEU A 258 -9.31 -48.96 -1.32
CA LEU A 258 -8.29 -47.89 -1.28
C LEU A 258 -7.71 -47.73 0.13
N LYS A 259 -8.56 -47.70 1.18
CA LYS A 259 -8.11 -47.74 2.57
C LYS A 259 -7.13 -48.87 2.80
N LYS A 260 -7.51 -50.09 2.42
CA LYS A 260 -6.65 -51.23 2.60
C LYS A 260 -5.32 -51.09 1.87
N TYR A 261 -5.36 -50.63 0.64
CA TYR A 261 -4.14 -50.43 -0.15
C TYR A 261 -3.18 -49.43 0.52
N VAL A 262 -3.67 -48.26 0.97
CA VAL A 262 -2.85 -47.23 1.65
C VAL A 262 -2.37 -47.77 3.00
N MET A 263 -3.26 -48.40 3.77
CA MET A 263 -2.91 -49.02 5.06
C MET A 263 -1.77 -50.04 4.93
N ASP A 264 -1.89 -50.97 3.98
CA ASP A 264 -0.86 -51.99 3.74
C ASP A 264 0.46 -51.40 3.20
N SER A 265 0.38 -50.38 2.35
CA SER A 265 1.58 -49.71 1.76
C SER A 265 2.42 -48.95 2.77
N TYR A 266 1.81 -48.37 3.79
CA TYR A 266 2.47 -47.50 4.75
C TYR A 266 2.52 -48.04 6.19
N GLY A 267 1.89 -49.18 6.46
CA GLY A 267 1.79 -49.73 7.81
C GLY A 267 0.93 -48.89 8.76
N PHE A 268 -0.04 -48.17 8.23
CA PHE A 268 -0.92 -47.34 9.05
C PHE A 268 -1.95 -48.17 9.80
N LYS A 269 -2.35 -47.67 10.98
CA LYS A 269 -3.42 -48.29 11.76
C LYS A 269 -4.79 -47.95 11.16
N SER A 270 -5.74 -48.86 11.32
CA SER A 270 -7.10 -48.74 10.76
C SER A 270 -7.89 -47.57 11.36
N ASP A 271 -7.61 -47.19 12.61
CA ASP A 271 -8.25 -46.06 13.31
C ASP A 271 -7.90 -44.67 12.75
N LEU A 272 -6.84 -44.61 11.95
CA LEU A 272 -6.45 -43.41 11.23
C LEU A 272 -7.39 -43.06 10.07
N PHE A 273 -8.22 -44.03 9.63
CA PHE A 273 -9.02 -43.86 8.42
C PHE A 273 -10.50 -43.64 8.72
N ARG A 274 -11.09 -42.69 7.99
CA ARG A 274 -12.52 -42.56 7.79
C ARG A 274 -12.88 -42.97 6.36
N VAL A 275 -13.92 -43.79 6.21
CA VAL A 275 -14.36 -44.22 4.91
C VAL A 275 -15.83 -43.87 4.73
N ASN A 276 -16.10 -43.17 3.67
CA ASN A 276 -17.41 -42.73 3.24
C ASN A 276 -17.70 -43.24 1.81
N SER A 277 -18.93 -43.22 1.41
CA SER A 277 -19.31 -43.52 0.04
C SER A 277 -20.52 -42.72 -0.42
N VAL A 278 -20.50 -42.34 -1.69
CA VAL A 278 -21.61 -41.72 -2.40
C VAL A 278 -22.05 -42.73 -3.47
N ALA A 279 -23.22 -43.30 -3.27
CA ALA A 279 -23.74 -44.36 -4.14
C ALA A 279 -23.89 -43.93 -5.59
N GLU A 280 -24.25 -42.67 -5.80
CA GLU A 280 -24.43 -42.06 -7.12
C GLU A 280 -24.02 -40.60 -7.07
N ASP A 281 -23.02 -40.19 -7.87
CA ASP A 281 -22.49 -38.85 -7.94
C ASP A 281 -23.37 -37.94 -8.80
N TRP A 282 -24.53 -37.59 -8.25
CA TRP A 282 -25.49 -36.69 -8.89
C TRP A 282 -24.95 -35.24 -8.97
N ASP A 283 -24.15 -34.81 -8.02
CA ASP A 283 -23.52 -33.48 -8.01
C ASP A 283 -22.50 -33.38 -9.14
N GLY A 284 -21.66 -34.39 -9.31
CA GLY A 284 -20.71 -34.43 -10.43
C GLY A 284 -21.42 -34.51 -11.78
N LEU A 285 -22.53 -35.25 -11.88
CA LEU A 285 -23.36 -35.28 -13.08
C LEU A 285 -23.94 -33.88 -13.37
N ARG A 286 -24.49 -33.22 -12.38
CA ARG A 286 -25.02 -31.86 -12.48
C ARG A 286 -23.98 -30.87 -13.00
N ASP A 287 -22.82 -30.90 -12.41
CA ASP A 287 -21.69 -30.03 -12.78
C ASP A 287 -21.24 -30.27 -14.23
N TYR A 288 -21.16 -31.56 -14.65
CA TYR A 288 -20.83 -31.88 -16.03
C TYR A 288 -21.90 -31.35 -17.00
N VAL A 289 -23.19 -31.63 -16.73
CA VAL A 289 -24.31 -31.16 -17.58
C VAL A 289 -24.33 -29.65 -17.66
N ALA A 290 -24.14 -28.94 -16.53
CA ALA A 290 -24.14 -27.49 -16.46
C ALA A 290 -23.06 -26.84 -17.36
N LYS A 291 -21.93 -27.50 -17.50
CA LYS A 291 -20.80 -27.03 -18.34
C LYS A 291 -20.84 -27.55 -19.79
N SER A 292 -21.73 -28.50 -20.08
CA SER A 292 -21.83 -29.17 -21.39
C SER A 292 -22.71 -28.39 -22.39
N ASN A 293 -22.62 -28.81 -23.66
CA ASN A 293 -23.55 -28.39 -24.73
C ASN A 293 -24.55 -29.52 -25.08
N LEU A 294 -24.93 -30.36 -24.11
CA LEU A 294 -25.87 -31.43 -24.34
C LEU A 294 -27.24 -30.89 -24.80
N PRO A 295 -27.90 -31.60 -25.75
CA PRO A 295 -29.29 -31.30 -26.08
C PRO A 295 -30.19 -31.47 -24.85
N ARG A 296 -31.22 -30.61 -24.74
CA ARG A 296 -32.17 -30.64 -23.59
C ARG A 296 -31.48 -30.45 -22.22
N LYS A 297 -30.38 -29.73 -22.16
CA LYS A 297 -29.59 -29.48 -20.95
C LYS A 297 -30.46 -29.03 -19.77
N ASP A 298 -31.34 -28.05 -19.99
CA ASP A 298 -32.18 -27.50 -18.91
C ASP A 298 -33.15 -28.53 -18.35
N GLU A 299 -33.64 -29.47 -19.18
CA GLU A 299 -34.51 -30.53 -18.75
C GLU A 299 -33.75 -31.62 -17.96
N ILE A 300 -32.51 -31.92 -18.36
CA ILE A 300 -31.63 -32.79 -17.61
C ILE A 300 -31.35 -32.20 -16.22
N LEU A 301 -30.97 -30.90 -16.15
CA LEU A 301 -30.76 -30.20 -14.88
C LEU A 301 -32.04 -30.20 -14.02
N PHE A 302 -33.21 -29.96 -14.62
CA PHE A 302 -34.48 -30.02 -13.90
C PHE A 302 -34.73 -31.39 -13.29
N ILE A 303 -34.43 -32.49 -14.00
CA ILE A 303 -34.56 -33.85 -13.48
C ILE A 303 -33.57 -34.07 -12.32
N ILE A 304 -32.33 -33.61 -12.46
CA ILE A 304 -31.28 -33.75 -11.44
C ILE A 304 -31.64 -32.95 -10.18
N ASP A 305 -32.09 -31.72 -10.34
CA ASP A 305 -32.37 -30.79 -9.22
C ASP A 305 -33.72 -31.10 -8.54
N LYS A 306 -34.55 -31.91 -9.15
CA LYS A 306 -35.82 -32.35 -8.53
C LYS A 306 -35.54 -33.21 -7.31
N ASP A 307 -36.15 -32.85 -6.18
CA ASP A 307 -36.15 -33.67 -4.98
C ASP A 307 -36.94 -34.94 -5.23
N GLU A 308 -36.24 -36.03 -5.47
CA GLU A 308 -36.77 -37.35 -5.78
C GLU A 308 -36.07 -38.35 -4.89
N ASN A 309 -36.86 -39.03 -4.06
CA ASN A 309 -36.35 -40.04 -3.13
C ASN A 309 -35.94 -41.34 -3.84
N ASP A 310 -36.56 -41.65 -5.00
CA ASP A 310 -36.24 -42.79 -5.82
C ASP A 310 -35.23 -42.41 -6.91
N LEU A 311 -33.94 -42.65 -6.65
CA LEU A 311 -32.86 -42.32 -7.55
C LEU A 311 -32.82 -43.20 -8.81
N ASP A 312 -33.29 -44.47 -8.73
CA ASP A 312 -33.44 -45.33 -9.88
C ASP A 312 -34.52 -44.77 -10.85
N LEU A 313 -35.61 -44.19 -10.30
CA LEU A 313 -36.61 -43.50 -11.10
C LEU A 313 -36.05 -42.20 -11.75
N LYS A 314 -35.24 -41.44 -11.01
CA LYS A 314 -34.56 -40.26 -11.52
C LYS A 314 -33.67 -40.61 -12.74
N GLU A 315 -32.84 -41.63 -12.60
CA GLU A 315 -32.01 -42.17 -13.70
C GLU A 315 -32.88 -42.62 -14.88
N GLY A 316 -34.01 -43.35 -14.61
CA GLY A 316 -34.95 -43.78 -15.62
C GLY A 316 -35.51 -42.64 -16.47
N ARG A 317 -35.79 -41.47 -15.88
CA ARG A 317 -36.24 -40.29 -16.60
C ARG A 317 -35.17 -39.76 -17.56
N ILE A 318 -33.90 -39.70 -17.14
CA ILE A 318 -32.80 -39.31 -18.02
C ILE A 318 -32.64 -40.32 -19.16
N LYS A 319 -32.76 -41.62 -18.88
CA LYS A 319 -32.71 -42.66 -19.92
C LYS A 319 -33.79 -42.50 -20.97
N ALA A 320 -34.97 -42.01 -20.62
CA ALA A 320 -36.07 -41.82 -21.54
C ALA A 320 -35.91 -40.60 -22.47
N LEU A 321 -35.01 -39.65 -22.13
CA LEU A 321 -34.82 -38.46 -22.93
C LEU A 321 -34.24 -38.79 -24.31
N ASP A 322 -34.85 -38.21 -25.36
CA ASP A 322 -34.43 -38.33 -26.76
C ASP A 322 -34.18 -39.76 -27.21
N GLY A 323 -35.07 -40.68 -26.78
CA GLY A 323 -34.96 -42.10 -27.10
C GLY A 323 -33.67 -42.77 -26.65
N GLY A 324 -33.06 -42.29 -25.56
CA GLY A 324 -31.85 -42.86 -24.97
C GLY A 324 -30.52 -42.31 -25.51
N LYS A 325 -30.54 -41.42 -26.51
CA LYS A 325 -29.32 -40.89 -27.12
C LYS A 325 -28.51 -40.05 -26.13
N ILE A 326 -29.21 -39.21 -25.33
CA ILE A 326 -28.56 -38.36 -24.29
C ILE A 326 -27.88 -39.26 -23.25
N TYR A 327 -28.57 -40.31 -22.79
CA TYR A 327 -28.02 -41.24 -21.83
C TYR A 327 -26.79 -41.97 -22.39
N ALA A 328 -26.81 -42.37 -23.66
CA ALA A 328 -25.67 -43.01 -24.32
C ALA A 328 -24.43 -42.07 -24.35
N SER A 329 -24.65 -40.77 -24.63
CA SER A 329 -23.57 -39.77 -24.54
C SER A 329 -23.05 -39.64 -23.12
N LEU A 330 -23.92 -39.56 -22.11
CA LEU A 330 -23.51 -39.52 -20.70
C LEU A 330 -22.71 -40.76 -20.27
N LEU A 331 -23.09 -41.93 -20.72
CA LEU A 331 -22.36 -43.19 -20.46
C LEU A 331 -20.93 -43.15 -21.00
N GLN A 332 -20.74 -42.55 -22.18
CA GLN A 332 -19.46 -42.49 -22.84
C GLN A 332 -18.56 -41.40 -22.27
N ASP A 333 -19.10 -40.18 -22.12
CA ASP A 333 -18.31 -38.97 -21.95
C ASP A 333 -18.29 -38.47 -20.47
N CYS A 334 -19.31 -38.79 -19.66
CA CYS A 334 -19.48 -38.27 -18.32
C CYS A 334 -19.26 -39.34 -17.23
N TYR A 335 -20.00 -40.44 -17.28
CA TYR A 335 -20.05 -41.41 -16.18
C TYR A 335 -18.72 -42.09 -15.82
N PRO A 336 -17.76 -42.29 -16.74
CA PRO A 336 -16.42 -42.74 -16.34
C PRO A 336 -15.71 -41.77 -15.37
N GLY A 337 -15.94 -40.45 -15.52
CA GLY A 337 -15.40 -39.44 -14.62
C GLY A 337 -16.08 -39.36 -13.25
N LEU A 338 -17.30 -39.90 -13.12
CA LEU A 338 -18.04 -39.93 -11.84
C LEU A 338 -17.65 -41.14 -10.96
N ARG A 339 -16.85 -42.07 -11.51
CA ARG A 339 -16.35 -43.24 -10.78
C ARG A 339 -14.95 -42.97 -10.26
N HIS A 340 -14.87 -42.31 -9.11
CA HIS A 340 -13.60 -41.87 -8.51
C HIS A 340 -13.58 -42.14 -7.00
N SER A 341 -12.45 -41.91 -6.40
CA SER A 341 -12.29 -41.82 -4.95
C SER A 341 -11.60 -40.50 -4.61
N ASP A 342 -12.24 -39.69 -3.78
CA ASP A 342 -11.63 -38.53 -3.19
C ASP A 342 -10.95 -38.96 -1.89
N TYR A 343 -9.79 -38.38 -1.63
CA TYR A 343 -9.07 -38.61 -0.39
C TYR A 343 -8.47 -37.33 0.15
N THR A 344 -8.48 -37.20 1.50
CA THR A 344 -7.91 -36.08 2.23
C THR A 344 -6.98 -36.62 3.31
N VAL A 345 -5.72 -36.21 3.28
CA VAL A 345 -4.74 -36.52 4.32
C VAL A 345 -4.66 -35.33 5.25
N ARG A 346 -5.24 -35.47 6.46
CA ARG A 346 -5.20 -34.42 7.49
C ARG A 346 -3.99 -34.61 8.38
N TYR A 347 -3.33 -33.52 8.71
CA TYR A 347 -2.13 -33.57 9.53
C TYR A 347 -1.99 -32.31 10.38
N VAL A 348 -1.22 -32.42 11.45
CA VAL A 348 -0.76 -31.28 12.23
C VAL A 348 0.69 -30.98 11.92
N VAL A 349 1.02 -29.70 11.93
CA VAL A 349 2.39 -29.22 11.80
C VAL A 349 2.84 -28.68 13.15
N ARG A 350 4.06 -29.01 13.60
CA ARG A 350 4.61 -28.47 14.84
C ARG A 350 4.81 -26.96 14.78
N GLY A 351 4.91 -26.30 15.91
CA GLY A 351 5.34 -24.92 15.99
C GLY A 351 6.81 -24.75 15.57
N PHE A 352 7.12 -23.60 14.98
CA PHE A 352 8.47 -23.21 14.61
C PHE A 352 8.93 -22.00 15.41
N ASN A 353 10.20 -21.99 15.82
CA ASN A 353 10.82 -20.76 16.27
C ASN A 353 11.09 -19.82 15.08
N VAL A 354 11.42 -18.56 15.36
CA VAL A 354 11.57 -17.53 14.33
C VAL A 354 12.67 -17.87 13.32
N GLU A 355 13.78 -18.45 13.76
CA GLU A 355 14.89 -18.79 12.85
C GLU A 355 14.53 -19.98 11.93
N GLU A 356 13.81 -20.97 12.46
CA GLU A 356 13.25 -22.04 11.63
C GLU A 356 12.22 -21.48 10.63
N ALA A 357 11.31 -20.61 11.10
CA ALA A 357 10.27 -20.01 10.26
C ALA A 357 10.87 -19.19 9.11
N LYS A 358 12.01 -18.49 9.30
CA LYS A 358 12.75 -17.80 8.23
C LYS A 358 13.23 -18.72 7.11
N GLN A 359 13.50 -19.97 7.41
CA GLN A 359 13.89 -20.95 6.38
C GLN A 359 12.66 -21.59 5.75
N ILE A 360 11.67 -21.93 6.57
CA ILE A 360 10.43 -22.58 6.13
C ILE A 360 9.64 -21.67 5.18
N ILE A 361 9.57 -20.36 5.45
CA ILE A 361 8.83 -19.41 4.60
C ILE A 361 9.32 -19.39 3.14
N LYS A 362 10.60 -19.72 2.92
CA LYS A 362 11.21 -19.75 1.58
C LYS A 362 10.93 -21.03 0.81
N THR A 363 10.67 -22.13 1.49
CA THR A 363 10.60 -23.47 0.90
C THR A 363 9.22 -24.13 1.04
N ARG A 364 8.58 -23.95 2.18
CA ARG A 364 7.30 -24.58 2.54
C ARG A 364 6.42 -23.62 3.36
N PRO A 365 6.06 -22.43 2.83
CA PRO A 365 5.32 -21.41 3.59
C PRO A 365 3.96 -21.90 4.11
N GLN A 366 3.33 -22.88 3.46
CA GLN A 366 2.07 -23.49 3.90
C GLN A 366 2.14 -24.16 5.28
N GLN A 367 3.33 -24.47 5.78
CA GLN A 367 3.53 -25.05 7.10
C GLN A 367 3.55 -24.00 8.23
N LEU A 368 3.68 -22.72 7.88
CA LEU A 368 3.67 -21.64 8.86
C LEU A 368 2.24 -21.20 9.18
N SER A 369 2.05 -20.75 10.42
CA SER A 369 0.89 -19.95 10.78
C SER A 369 1.09 -18.49 10.33
N LEU A 370 -0.01 -17.75 10.21
CA LEU A 370 0.06 -16.32 9.91
C LEU A 370 0.84 -15.55 10.97
N GLN A 371 0.72 -15.97 12.25
CA GLN A 371 1.48 -15.37 13.35
C GLN A 371 2.98 -15.65 13.23
N GLU A 372 3.40 -16.87 12.88
CA GLU A 372 4.81 -17.20 12.67
C GLU A 372 5.40 -16.35 11.54
N MET A 373 4.65 -16.14 10.43
CA MET A 373 5.07 -15.24 9.35
C MET A 373 5.18 -13.80 9.84
N TYR A 374 4.23 -13.32 10.63
CA TYR A 374 4.30 -11.98 11.22
C TYR A 374 5.55 -11.79 12.10
N LEU A 375 5.87 -12.78 12.94
CA LEU A 375 7.08 -12.74 13.76
C LEU A 375 8.36 -12.72 12.92
N VAL A 376 8.40 -13.45 11.80
CA VAL A 376 9.50 -13.37 10.83
C VAL A 376 9.62 -11.95 10.27
N ALA A 377 8.51 -11.32 9.87
CA ALA A 377 8.52 -9.93 9.38
C ALA A 377 9.12 -8.96 10.41
N GLN A 378 8.75 -9.11 11.69
CA GLN A 378 9.25 -8.23 12.76
C GLN A 378 10.78 -8.30 12.99
N THR A 379 11.47 -9.28 12.40
CA THR A 379 12.94 -9.36 12.46
C THR A 379 13.64 -8.48 11.43
N TYR A 380 12.92 -7.97 10.46
CA TYR A 380 13.43 -7.09 9.41
C TYR A 380 13.08 -5.63 9.69
N ALA A 381 13.83 -4.72 9.09
CA ALA A 381 13.50 -3.29 9.18
C ALA A 381 12.16 -3.03 8.48
N LYS A 382 11.27 -2.29 9.14
CA LYS A 382 9.96 -1.91 8.55
C LYS A 382 10.17 -1.23 7.20
N GLY A 383 9.44 -1.69 6.19
CA GLY A 383 9.52 -1.17 4.82
C GLY A 383 10.72 -1.70 4.01
N SER A 384 11.59 -2.57 4.58
CA SER A 384 12.60 -3.25 3.79
C SER A 384 11.97 -4.24 2.81
N LYS A 385 12.74 -4.65 1.81
CA LYS A 385 12.28 -5.63 0.83
C LYS A 385 11.87 -6.95 1.50
N GLU A 386 12.69 -7.43 2.42
CA GLU A 386 12.46 -8.67 3.17
C GLU A 386 11.22 -8.58 4.05
N PHE A 387 10.99 -7.44 4.72
CA PHE A 387 9.77 -7.19 5.48
C PHE A 387 8.53 -7.31 4.60
N ASN A 388 8.55 -6.67 3.44
CA ASN A 388 7.43 -6.66 2.51
C ASN A 388 7.17 -8.04 1.90
N GLU A 389 8.23 -8.77 1.50
CA GLU A 389 8.12 -10.12 0.92
C GLU A 389 7.42 -11.11 1.86
N VAL A 390 7.63 -10.99 3.18
CA VAL A 390 6.92 -11.84 4.14
C VAL A 390 5.40 -11.63 4.08
N PHE A 391 4.93 -10.39 3.98
CA PHE A 391 3.49 -10.11 3.89
C PHE A 391 2.91 -10.50 2.53
N ASP A 392 3.69 -10.40 1.45
CA ASP A 392 3.30 -10.91 0.13
C ASP A 392 3.11 -12.45 0.17
N VAL A 393 3.97 -13.16 0.89
CA VAL A 393 3.80 -14.61 1.11
C VAL A 393 2.58 -14.87 2.00
N ALA A 394 2.43 -14.13 3.08
CA ALA A 394 1.35 -14.31 4.05
C ALA A 394 -0.05 -14.19 3.39
N VAL A 395 -0.29 -13.14 2.62
CA VAL A 395 -1.59 -12.95 1.95
C VAL A 395 -1.85 -13.99 0.84
N ARG A 396 -0.78 -14.51 0.22
CA ARG A 396 -0.90 -15.60 -0.76
C ARG A 396 -1.26 -16.92 -0.10
N MET A 397 -0.75 -17.19 1.11
CA MET A 397 -1.08 -18.41 1.87
C MET A 397 -2.43 -18.32 2.57
N PHE A 398 -2.84 -17.11 2.96
CA PHE A 398 -4.08 -16.84 3.68
C PHE A 398 -4.90 -15.75 2.95
N PRO A 399 -5.39 -16.01 1.72
CA PRO A 399 -5.98 -14.97 0.85
C PRO A 399 -7.31 -14.41 1.36
N ASP A 400 -7.99 -15.13 2.24
CA ASP A 400 -9.29 -14.75 2.79
C ASP A 400 -9.21 -14.40 4.30
N ASP A 401 -8.01 -14.44 4.89
CA ASP A 401 -7.82 -14.02 6.28
C ASP A 401 -7.82 -12.47 6.38
N PRO A 402 -8.71 -11.88 7.20
CA PRO A 402 -8.82 -10.44 7.31
C PRO A 402 -7.52 -9.76 7.77
N THR A 403 -6.76 -10.38 8.69
CA THR A 403 -5.51 -9.81 9.21
C THR A 403 -4.39 -9.85 8.18
N ALA A 404 -4.30 -10.94 7.40
CA ALA A 404 -3.37 -11.02 6.27
C ALA A 404 -3.65 -9.93 5.25
N ASN A 405 -4.93 -9.69 4.94
CA ASN A 405 -5.35 -8.65 4.01
C ASN A 405 -5.10 -7.22 4.54
N ILE A 406 -5.31 -6.94 5.84
CA ILE A 406 -4.95 -5.64 6.45
C ILE A 406 -3.45 -5.36 6.28
N ASN A 407 -2.62 -6.35 6.60
CA ASN A 407 -1.17 -6.20 6.56
C ASN A 407 -0.65 -6.08 5.11
N ALA A 408 -1.21 -6.83 4.16
CA ALA A 408 -0.90 -6.69 2.75
C ALA A 408 -1.31 -5.32 2.20
N ALA A 409 -2.49 -4.80 2.60
CA ALA A 409 -2.92 -3.46 2.23
C ALA A 409 -1.95 -2.39 2.74
N ALA A 410 -1.43 -2.53 3.97
CA ALA A 410 -0.44 -1.61 4.52
C ALA A 410 0.84 -1.57 3.67
N ILE A 411 1.30 -2.70 3.17
CA ILE A 411 2.46 -2.80 2.26
C ILE A 411 2.17 -2.09 0.94
N GLU A 412 1.01 -2.34 0.32
CA GLU A 412 0.68 -1.73 -0.96
C GLU A 412 0.47 -0.21 -0.85
N LEU A 413 -0.07 0.28 0.26
CA LEU A 413 -0.14 1.72 0.54
C LEU A 413 1.26 2.35 0.62
N GLN A 414 2.23 1.67 1.23
CA GLN A 414 3.62 2.14 1.30
C GLN A 414 4.32 2.09 -0.06
N ARG A 415 3.97 1.12 -0.93
CA ARG A 415 4.45 1.03 -2.31
C ARG A 415 3.79 2.05 -3.24
N GLY A 416 2.65 2.61 -2.85
CA GLY A 416 1.83 3.51 -3.66
C GLY A 416 0.89 2.78 -4.64
N ASP A 417 0.75 1.46 -4.55
CA ASP A 417 -0.28 0.73 -5.32
C ASP A 417 -1.64 0.81 -4.63
N LEU A 418 -2.31 1.94 -4.87
CA LEU A 418 -3.59 2.23 -4.26
C LEU A 418 -4.71 1.29 -4.73
N GLN A 419 -4.62 0.77 -5.95
CA GLN A 419 -5.62 -0.14 -6.49
C GLN A 419 -5.55 -1.51 -5.80
N GLN A 420 -4.35 -2.04 -5.63
CA GLN A 420 -4.16 -3.32 -4.95
C GLN A 420 -4.46 -3.21 -3.45
N ALA A 421 -4.06 -2.09 -2.81
CA ALA A 421 -4.40 -1.79 -1.43
C ALA A 421 -5.92 -1.80 -1.20
N ALA A 422 -6.71 -1.18 -2.09
CA ALA A 422 -8.17 -1.18 -2.01
C ALA A 422 -8.75 -2.61 -2.04
N ARG A 423 -8.27 -3.46 -2.96
CA ARG A 423 -8.73 -4.87 -3.06
C ARG A 423 -8.47 -5.67 -1.78
N TYR A 424 -7.33 -5.47 -1.14
CA TYR A 424 -7.04 -6.11 0.14
C TYR A 424 -7.93 -5.55 1.27
N LEU A 425 -8.14 -4.23 1.32
CA LEU A 425 -9.01 -3.61 2.32
C LEU A 425 -10.47 -4.06 2.18
N ASP A 426 -10.92 -4.43 0.98
CA ASP A 426 -12.29 -4.95 0.77
C ASP A 426 -12.48 -6.36 1.36
N LYS A 427 -11.40 -7.13 1.52
CA LYS A 427 -11.41 -8.44 2.18
C LYS A 427 -11.11 -8.37 3.69
N ALA A 428 -10.69 -7.20 4.18
CA ALA A 428 -10.39 -6.98 5.59
C ALA A 428 -11.65 -6.75 6.42
N ASP A 429 -11.55 -6.91 7.74
CA ASP A 429 -12.64 -6.54 8.65
C ASP A 429 -12.88 -5.03 8.60
N ALA A 430 -14.02 -4.63 8.03
CA ALA A 430 -14.38 -3.23 7.81
C ALA A 430 -14.52 -2.40 9.09
N GLN A 431 -14.71 -3.04 10.25
CA GLN A 431 -14.88 -2.37 11.55
C GLN A 431 -13.60 -2.34 12.38
N ALA A 432 -12.55 -3.03 11.97
CA ALA A 432 -11.29 -3.01 12.68
C ALA A 432 -10.62 -1.61 12.60
N SER A 433 -10.08 -1.13 13.73
CA SER A 433 -9.41 0.18 13.81
C SER A 433 -8.25 0.31 12.80
N ALA A 434 -7.48 -0.76 12.58
CA ALA A 434 -6.40 -0.79 11.60
C ALA A 434 -6.90 -0.70 10.15
N THR A 435 -8.02 -1.38 9.83
CA THR A 435 -8.65 -1.29 8.51
C THR A 435 -9.12 0.14 8.23
N LEU A 436 -9.79 0.76 9.21
CA LEU A 436 -10.24 2.15 9.09
C LEU A 436 -9.06 3.12 8.94
N ASN A 437 -7.99 2.93 9.72
CA ASN A 437 -6.78 3.74 9.53
C ASN A 437 -6.21 3.59 8.11
N ASN A 438 -6.07 2.36 7.62
CA ASN A 438 -5.48 2.11 6.29
C ASN A 438 -6.42 2.58 5.15
N ARG A 439 -7.75 2.52 5.34
CA ARG A 439 -8.72 3.17 4.43
C ARG A 439 -8.56 4.69 4.44
N GLY A 440 -8.34 5.28 5.62
CA GLY A 440 -8.03 6.70 5.75
C GLY A 440 -6.75 7.09 4.99
N VAL A 441 -5.69 6.28 5.11
CA VAL A 441 -4.45 6.47 4.34
C VAL A 441 -4.70 6.36 2.83
N LEU A 442 -5.47 5.37 2.40
CA LEU A 442 -5.87 5.22 0.99
C LEU A 442 -6.57 6.47 0.47
N ASN A 443 -7.60 6.96 1.17
CA ASN A 443 -8.32 8.16 0.79
C ASN A 443 -7.42 9.40 0.77
N LEU A 444 -6.54 9.55 1.77
CA LEU A 444 -5.58 10.65 1.83
C LEU A 444 -4.64 10.67 0.63
N LEU A 445 -4.10 9.51 0.23
CA LEU A 445 -3.23 9.37 -0.94
C LEU A 445 -3.98 9.58 -2.26
N GLN A 446 -5.27 9.27 -2.31
CA GLN A 446 -6.16 9.57 -3.43
C GLN A 446 -6.59 11.04 -3.51
N GLY A 447 -6.32 11.82 -2.45
CA GLY A 447 -6.69 13.24 -2.35
C GLY A 447 -8.10 13.50 -1.80
N ASP A 448 -8.81 12.46 -1.38
CA ASP A 448 -10.12 12.58 -0.70
C ASP A 448 -9.91 12.84 0.80
N LEU A 449 -9.65 14.10 1.13
CA LEU A 449 -9.33 14.52 2.49
C LEU A 449 -10.50 14.37 3.46
N ASP A 450 -11.75 14.45 2.97
CA ASP A 450 -12.93 14.38 3.82
C ASP A 450 -13.21 12.93 4.25
N GLN A 451 -13.13 11.97 3.32
CA GLN A 451 -13.24 10.56 3.66
C GLN A 451 -12.06 10.07 4.48
N ALA A 452 -10.86 10.61 4.22
CA ALA A 452 -9.69 10.32 5.03
C ALA A 452 -9.89 10.71 6.50
N GLU A 453 -10.38 11.93 6.75
CA GLU A 453 -10.67 12.42 8.10
C GLU A 453 -11.72 11.56 8.81
N ILE A 454 -12.85 11.27 8.16
CA ILE A 454 -13.90 10.42 8.72
C ILE A 454 -13.36 9.04 9.13
N ASN A 455 -12.53 8.42 8.27
CA ASN A 455 -11.96 7.12 8.56
C ASN A 455 -10.94 7.17 9.71
N PHE A 456 -10.11 8.20 9.76
CA PHE A 456 -9.13 8.37 10.85
C PHE A 456 -9.83 8.69 12.20
N GLU A 457 -10.88 9.50 12.21
CA GLU A 457 -11.64 9.78 13.43
C GLU A 457 -12.28 8.49 14.00
N LYS A 458 -12.89 7.68 13.13
CA LYS A 458 -13.43 6.38 13.51
C LYS A 458 -12.33 5.44 14.02
N ALA A 459 -11.20 5.35 13.29
CA ALA A 459 -10.06 4.55 13.72
C ALA A 459 -9.54 4.99 15.09
N GLN A 460 -9.42 6.30 15.32
CA GLN A 460 -8.98 6.86 16.60
C GLN A 460 -9.94 6.53 17.73
N SER A 461 -11.25 6.62 17.49
CA SER A 461 -12.28 6.27 18.49
C SER A 461 -12.24 4.78 18.88
N LEU A 462 -11.74 3.92 17.98
CA LEU A 462 -11.53 2.49 18.21
C LEU A 462 -10.08 2.16 18.70
N GLY A 463 -9.28 3.17 19.04
CA GLY A 463 -7.97 3.01 19.66
C GLY A 463 -6.81 2.84 18.70
N SER A 464 -6.91 3.21 17.39
CA SER A 464 -5.75 3.22 16.51
C SER A 464 -4.69 4.21 17.00
N ALA A 465 -3.46 3.74 17.13
CA ALA A 465 -2.32 4.56 17.56
C ALA A 465 -1.87 5.53 16.44
N GLU A 466 -2.06 5.15 15.17
CA GLU A 466 -1.60 5.89 13.99
C GLU A 466 -2.55 7.02 13.59
N ALA A 467 -3.85 6.85 13.85
CA ALA A 467 -4.91 7.73 13.35
C ALA A 467 -4.74 9.20 13.78
N GLY A 468 -4.30 9.45 15.02
CA GLY A 468 -4.05 10.80 15.51
C GLY A 468 -2.92 11.54 14.79
N ALA A 469 -1.90 10.82 14.33
CA ALA A 469 -0.82 11.38 13.50
C ALA A 469 -1.34 11.66 12.08
N ASN A 470 -2.14 10.76 11.53
CA ASN A 470 -2.71 10.88 10.19
C ASN A 470 -3.73 12.04 10.08
N LEU A 471 -4.50 12.33 11.11
CA LEU A 471 -5.37 13.52 11.17
C LEU A 471 -4.56 14.82 11.05
N LYS A 472 -3.35 14.87 11.62
CA LYS A 472 -2.45 16.02 11.44
C LYS A 472 -1.96 16.13 9.99
N GLU A 473 -1.73 14.99 9.31
CA GLU A 473 -1.36 14.98 7.89
C GLU A 473 -2.50 15.54 7.01
N VAL A 474 -3.75 15.15 7.28
CA VAL A 474 -4.94 15.74 6.61
C VAL A 474 -4.98 17.26 6.80
N SER A 475 -4.79 17.73 8.05
CA SER A 475 -4.79 19.16 8.36
C SER A 475 -3.70 19.93 7.62
N LYS A 476 -2.48 19.38 7.58
CA LYS A 476 -1.35 20.00 6.83
C LYS A 476 -1.64 20.03 5.34
N LYS A 477 -2.20 18.94 4.77
CA LYS A 477 -2.53 18.87 3.35
C LYS A 477 -3.66 19.82 2.97
N ARG A 478 -4.67 20.01 3.82
CA ARG A 478 -5.71 21.03 3.61
C ARG A 478 -5.12 22.45 3.57
N LYS A 479 -4.19 22.77 4.47
CA LYS A 479 -3.48 24.05 4.43
C LYS A 479 -2.68 24.22 3.15
N ASP A 480 -1.93 23.18 2.74
CA ASP A 480 -1.20 23.17 1.48
C ASP A 480 -2.13 23.41 0.28
N ASN A 481 -3.26 22.71 0.24
CA ASN A 481 -4.25 22.87 -0.83
C ASN A 481 -4.89 24.27 -0.85
N ALA A 482 -5.12 24.88 0.31
CA ALA A 482 -5.64 26.25 0.40
C ALA A 482 -4.66 27.27 -0.19
N ILE A 483 -3.36 27.01 -0.08
CA ILE A 483 -2.31 27.87 -0.61
C ILE A 483 -2.06 27.63 -2.10
N PHE A 484 -1.86 26.36 -2.49
CA PHE A 484 -1.39 25.99 -3.83
C PHE A 484 -2.49 25.51 -4.76
N GLY A 485 -3.71 25.33 -4.26
CA GLY A 485 -4.84 24.70 -4.98
C GLY A 485 -4.78 23.18 -4.96
N ASN A 486 -5.94 22.58 -5.19
CA ASN A 486 -6.05 21.11 -5.28
C ASN A 486 -5.32 20.59 -6.54
N ARG A 487 -4.34 19.74 -6.35
CA ARG A 487 -3.73 18.89 -7.38
C ARG A 487 -3.38 17.56 -6.77
#